data_d57ac6eea1cb1db1d27a5d73be0d8971
#
_entry.id   d57ac6eea1cb1db1d27a5d73be0d8971
#
_cell.length_a   1.000
_cell.length_b   1.000
_cell.length_c   1.000
_cell.angle_alpha   90.00
_cell.angle_beta   90.00
_cell.angle_gamma   90.00
#
_symmetry.space_group_name_H-M   'P 1'
#
loop_
_entity.id
_entity.type
_entity.pdbx_description
1 polymer ?
#
loop_
_entity_poly.entity_id
_entity_poly.type
_entity_poly.pdbx_seq_one_letter_code
_entity_poly.pdbx_strand_id
1 'polypeptide(L)'
;MTHSAPFPASAGAPETFADRPAPTFEALLKPLLPTAYRAALHLTRNQADAEDVVQETVLLALRGFGGFQLGTNFKAWFMRILTNVFYGRGRRARVAGTTVSLDEVPPLYLYTKTAAAGWHAADANPAATFFSKLETEQVAGALEALPEEYRPVATLYFVDDLSYQDIATMLDCPVGTVRSRLHRARRLLQRALWDLAVDSGIVGAA
;
A
#
# COMPACT_ATOMS: atom_id res chain seq x y z
N MET A 1 -71.11 7.69 -11.34
CA MET A 1 -70.69 7.26 -10.00
C MET A 1 -69.29 6.71 -10.12
N THR A 2 -68.28 7.57 -9.95
CA THR A 2 -66.87 7.21 -10.03
C THR A 2 -66.27 7.50 -8.66
N HIS A 3 -65.89 6.44 -7.98
CA HIS A 3 -65.25 6.49 -6.66
C HIS A 3 -63.75 6.70 -6.83
N SER A 4 -63.29 7.89 -6.47
CA SER A 4 -61.87 8.21 -6.40
C SER A 4 -61.40 7.90 -4.95
N ALA A 5 -60.50 6.93 -4.84
CA ALA A 5 -59.82 6.64 -3.58
C ALA A 5 -58.60 7.58 -3.40
N PRO A 6 -58.36 8.11 -2.20
CA PRO A 6 -57.20 8.96 -1.94
C PRO A 6 -55.94 8.10 -1.69
N PHE A 7 -54.85 8.50 -2.34
CA PHE A 7 -53.49 8.00 -2.08
C PHE A 7 -53.03 8.43 -0.69
N PRO A 8 -52.40 7.57 0.13
CA PRO A 8 -51.76 8.01 1.35
C PRO A 8 -50.46 8.76 1.05
N ALA A 9 -50.42 10.01 1.41
CA ALA A 9 -49.19 10.78 1.51
C ALA A 9 -48.38 10.31 2.71
N SER A 10 -47.33 9.52 2.50
CA SER A 10 -46.26 9.32 3.48
C SER A 10 -44.96 9.79 2.84
N ALA A 11 -44.75 11.10 2.81
CA ALA A 11 -43.48 11.71 2.58
C ALA A 11 -42.68 11.68 3.89
N GLY A 12 -41.85 10.65 4.05
CA GLY A 12 -40.73 10.72 4.97
C GLY A 12 -39.82 11.83 4.51
N ALA A 13 -39.67 12.86 5.34
CA ALA A 13 -38.72 13.94 5.07
C ALA A 13 -37.30 13.32 4.83
N PRO A 14 -36.53 13.81 3.85
CA PRO A 14 -35.15 13.36 3.69
C PRO A 14 -34.39 13.73 4.96
N GLU A 15 -33.84 12.71 5.62
CA GLU A 15 -32.89 12.90 6.72
C GLU A 15 -31.75 13.77 6.19
N THR A 16 -31.70 14.99 6.65
CA THR A 16 -30.64 15.95 6.33
C THR A 16 -29.34 15.39 6.88
N PHE A 17 -28.32 15.25 6.00
CA PHE A 17 -26.94 14.80 6.32
C PHE A 17 -26.24 15.62 7.41
N ALA A 18 -26.90 16.64 7.95
CA ALA A 18 -26.38 17.59 8.95
C ALA A 18 -26.37 17.05 10.40
N ASP A 19 -27.01 15.91 10.69
CA ASP A 19 -27.24 15.46 12.08
C ASP A 19 -26.39 14.21 12.46
N ARG A 20 -25.36 13.86 11.66
CA ARG A 20 -24.41 12.84 12.09
C ARG A 20 -23.32 13.48 12.95
N PRO A 21 -23.13 13.02 14.20
CA PRO A 21 -22.04 13.53 15.02
C PRO A 21 -20.72 13.32 14.28
N ALA A 22 -19.84 14.33 14.35
CA ALA A 22 -18.53 14.26 13.74
C ALA A 22 -17.81 12.98 14.20
N PRO A 23 -17.15 12.23 13.28
CA PRO A 23 -16.47 11.00 13.62
C PRO A 23 -15.38 11.27 14.67
N THR A 24 -15.40 10.47 15.73
CA THR A 24 -14.36 10.54 16.77
C THR A 24 -13.03 9.99 16.26
N PHE A 25 -11.94 10.39 16.89
CA PHE A 25 -10.61 9.84 16.58
C PHE A 25 -10.60 8.31 16.60
N GLU A 26 -11.22 7.71 17.62
CA GLU A 26 -11.29 6.26 17.79
C GLU A 26 -12.07 5.57 16.66
N ALA A 27 -13.17 6.17 16.22
CA ALA A 27 -13.98 5.63 15.13
C ALA A 27 -13.21 5.61 13.79
N LEU A 28 -12.36 6.61 13.56
CA LEU A 28 -11.51 6.68 12.38
C LEU A 28 -10.26 5.80 12.49
N LEU A 29 -9.69 5.67 13.68
CA LEU A 29 -8.48 4.92 13.94
C LEU A 29 -8.70 3.40 13.92
N LYS A 30 -9.75 2.91 14.61
CA LYS A 30 -9.97 1.48 14.81
C LYS A 30 -9.90 0.63 13.52
N PRO A 31 -10.57 0.99 12.42
CA PRO A 31 -10.47 0.24 11.17
C PRO A 31 -9.10 0.34 10.50
N LEU A 32 -8.30 1.35 10.84
CA LEU A 32 -6.99 1.59 10.23
C LEU A 32 -5.85 0.85 10.94
N LEU A 33 -5.99 0.49 12.20
CA LEU A 33 -4.93 -0.13 13.01
C LEU A 33 -4.29 -1.37 12.34
N PRO A 34 -5.05 -2.34 11.76
CA PRO A 34 -4.44 -3.49 11.11
C PRO A 34 -3.56 -3.12 9.91
N THR A 35 -3.97 -2.12 9.13
CA THR A 35 -3.20 -1.62 7.99
C THR A 35 -1.94 -0.87 8.46
N ALA A 36 -2.08 -0.03 9.48
CA ALA A 36 -0.96 0.70 10.07
C ALA A 36 0.11 -0.25 10.66
N TYR A 37 -0.33 -1.29 11.35
CA TYR A 37 0.58 -2.29 11.91
C TYR A 37 1.34 -3.06 10.82
N ARG A 38 0.65 -3.52 9.77
CA ARG A 38 1.30 -4.17 8.63
C ARG A 38 2.33 -3.25 7.97
N ALA A 39 1.97 -2.00 7.69
CA ALA A 39 2.88 -1.02 7.12
C ALA A 39 4.12 -0.80 8.02
N ALA A 40 3.92 -0.65 9.33
CA ALA A 40 5.01 -0.53 10.29
C ALA A 40 5.91 -1.78 10.29
N LEU A 41 5.32 -2.97 10.27
CA LEU A 41 6.07 -4.24 10.25
C LEU A 41 6.93 -4.36 8.97
N HIS A 42 6.38 -3.99 7.81
CA HIS A 42 7.14 -3.97 6.55
C HIS A 42 8.28 -2.95 6.56
N LEU A 43 8.09 -1.80 7.20
CA LEU A 43 9.12 -0.77 7.30
C LEU A 43 10.24 -1.17 8.29
N THR A 44 9.87 -1.69 9.46
CA THR A 44 10.81 -1.97 10.56
C THR A 44 11.46 -3.35 10.46
N ARG A 45 10.78 -4.32 9.85
CA ARG A 45 11.15 -5.75 9.82
C ARG A 45 11.31 -6.37 11.20
N ASN A 46 10.76 -5.79 12.21
CA ASN A 46 10.82 -6.23 13.60
C ASN A 46 9.49 -5.95 14.26
N GLN A 47 8.91 -6.95 14.91
CA GLN A 47 7.60 -6.84 15.54
C GLN A 47 7.59 -5.81 16.66
N ALA A 48 8.59 -5.83 17.55
CA ALA A 48 8.67 -4.90 18.67
C ALA A 48 8.79 -3.45 18.18
N ASP A 49 9.66 -3.22 17.17
CA ASP A 49 9.81 -1.89 16.56
C ASP A 49 8.54 -1.44 15.85
N ALA A 50 7.81 -2.35 15.20
CA ALA A 50 6.55 -2.04 14.55
C ALA A 50 5.47 -1.63 15.56
N GLU A 51 5.34 -2.37 16.66
CA GLU A 51 4.42 -2.03 17.76
C GLU A 51 4.75 -0.64 18.33
N ASP A 52 6.01 -0.37 18.59
CA ASP A 52 6.49 0.91 19.09
C ASP A 52 6.20 2.07 18.13
N VAL A 53 6.43 1.87 16.82
CA VAL A 53 6.14 2.88 15.79
C VAL A 53 4.64 3.17 15.75
N VAL A 54 3.79 2.14 15.79
CA VAL A 54 2.35 2.32 15.78
C VAL A 54 1.87 3.03 17.05
N GLN A 55 2.35 2.63 18.24
CA GLN A 55 1.97 3.26 19.50
C GLN A 55 2.35 4.74 19.53
N GLU A 56 3.59 5.07 19.14
CA GLU A 56 4.03 6.47 19.07
C GLU A 56 3.22 7.26 18.05
N THR A 57 2.89 6.65 16.90
CA THR A 57 2.04 7.26 15.88
C THR A 57 0.65 7.59 16.42
N VAL A 58 0.03 6.65 17.13
CA VAL A 58 -1.30 6.85 17.75
C VAL A 58 -1.27 8.01 18.73
N LEU A 59 -0.24 8.09 19.58
CA LEU A 59 -0.08 9.18 20.55
C LEU A 59 0.08 10.54 19.87
N LEU A 60 0.90 10.62 18.82
CA LEU A 60 1.09 11.86 18.06
C LEU A 60 -0.15 12.25 17.29
N ALA A 61 -0.83 11.28 16.67
CA ALA A 61 -2.07 11.50 15.94
C ALA A 61 -3.19 11.98 16.88
N LEU A 62 -3.32 11.40 18.07
CA LEU A 62 -4.31 11.84 19.06
C LEU A 62 -4.06 13.29 19.49
N ARG A 63 -2.80 13.66 19.76
CA ARG A 63 -2.43 15.03 20.10
C ARG A 63 -2.68 16.01 18.96
N GLY A 64 -2.48 15.56 17.71
CA GLY A 64 -2.65 16.39 16.51
C GLY A 64 -4.08 16.40 15.97
N PHE A 65 -4.99 15.58 16.49
CA PHE A 65 -6.33 15.39 15.93
C PHE A 65 -7.19 16.66 15.94
N GLY A 66 -7.01 17.54 16.92
CA GLY A 66 -7.69 18.83 16.96
C GLY A 66 -7.37 19.75 15.75
N GLY A 67 -6.23 19.52 15.09
CA GLY A 67 -5.86 20.22 13.85
C GLY A 67 -6.18 19.43 12.57
N PHE A 68 -6.73 18.21 12.68
CA PHE A 68 -7.11 17.43 11.53
C PHE A 68 -8.40 17.96 10.91
N GLN A 69 -8.37 18.25 9.60
CA GLN A 69 -9.56 18.72 8.87
C GLN A 69 -10.46 17.52 8.56
N LEU A 70 -11.59 17.43 9.28
CA LEU A 70 -12.61 16.40 9.02
C LEU A 70 -13.11 16.47 7.57
N GLY A 71 -13.36 15.29 6.99
CA GLY A 71 -13.73 15.18 5.57
C GLY A 71 -12.54 15.01 4.61
N THR A 72 -11.30 15.17 5.10
CA THR A 72 -10.09 14.82 4.34
C THR A 72 -9.70 13.36 4.57
N ASN A 73 -8.66 12.89 3.89
CA ASN A 73 -8.20 11.51 3.98
C ASN A 73 -7.46 11.23 5.31
N PHE A 74 -8.19 10.75 6.34
CA PHE A 74 -7.61 10.40 7.64
C PHE A 74 -6.53 9.31 7.51
N LYS A 75 -6.71 8.31 6.63
CA LYS A 75 -5.71 7.26 6.40
C LYS A 75 -4.38 7.87 5.96
N ALA A 76 -4.40 8.73 4.94
CA ALA A 76 -3.17 9.38 4.45
C ALA A 76 -2.51 10.25 5.52
N TRP A 77 -3.30 11.02 6.28
CA TRP A 77 -2.79 11.86 7.37
C TRP A 77 -2.14 11.03 8.48
N PHE A 78 -2.80 9.95 8.93
CA PHE A 78 -2.27 9.07 9.97
C PHE A 78 -1.00 8.34 9.51
N MET A 79 -1.02 7.80 8.28
CA MET A 79 0.12 7.10 7.71
C MET A 79 1.33 8.03 7.49
N ARG A 80 1.11 9.32 7.18
CA ARG A 80 2.18 10.32 7.16
C ARG A 80 2.88 10.46 8.52
N ILE A 81 2.11 10.48 9.61
CA ILE A 81 2.68 10.51 10.97
C ILE A 81 3.51 9.25 11.21
N LEU A 82 2.99 8.07 10.82
CA LEU A 82 3.67 6.79 10.97
C LEU A 82 5.03 6.76 10.24
N THR A 83 5.05 7.19 9.00
CA THR A 83 6.30 7.24 8.23
C THR A 83 7.30 8.24 8.80
N ASN A 84 6.83 9.39 9.30
CA ASN A 84 7.67 10.37 9.97
C ASN A 84 8.27 9.83 11.27
N VAL A 85 7.51 9.07 12.05
CA VAL A 85 8.00 8.38 13.27
C VAL A 85 9.09 7.37 12.88
N PHE A 86 8.84 6.54 11.88
CA PHE A 86 9.81 5.56 11.41
C PHE A 86 11.11 6.22 10.94
N TYR A 87 11.03 7.18 10.03
CA TYR A 87 12.22 7.87 9.53
C TYR A 87 12.91 8.75 10.59
N GLY A 88 12.15 9.30 11.52
CA GLY A 88 12.71 10.03 12.67
C GLY A 88 13.58 9.14 13.56
N ARG A 89 13.19 7.88 13.74
CA ARG A 89 13.98 6.84 14.43
C ARG A 89 15.17 6.39 13.59
N GLY A 90 14.97 6.16 12.28
CA GLY A 90 16.00 5.66 11.35
C GLY A 90 17.12 6.64 11.03
N ARG A 91 16.95 7.95 11.22
CA ARG A 91 18.08 8.90 11.15
C ARG A 91 19.17 8.61 12.18
N ARG A 92 18.86 7.83 13.22
CA ARG A 92 19.82 7.39 14.25
C ARG A 92 20.52 6.06 13.92
N ALA A 93 20.01 5.31 12.91
CA ALA A 93 20.55 4.00 12.49
C ALA A 93 20.70 3.93 10.97
N ARG A 94 21.70 4.64 10.42
CA ARG A 94 22.04 4.52 9.00
C ARG A 94 22.81 3.23 8.77
N VAL A 95 22.17 2.22 8.16
CA VAL A 95 22.84 1.06 7.56
C VAL A 95 22.82 1.21 6.05
N ALA A 96 24.01 1.08 5.45
CA ALA A 96 24.23 1.16 4.01
C ALA A 96 23.42 0.09 3.26
N GLY A 97 22.50 0.53 2.41
CA GLY A 97 21.75 -0.35 1.52
C GLY A 97 22.59 -0.83 0.35
N THR A 98 22.44 -2.10 -0.02
CA THR A 98 23.06 -2.70 -1.22
C THR A 98 22.45 -2.05 -2.47
N THR A 99 23.27 -1.42 -3.28
CA THR A 99 22.86 -0.80 -4.55
C THR A 99 22.73 -1.90 -5.61
N VAL A 100 21.50 -2.22 -6.01
CA VAL A 100 21.24 -3.12 -7.15
C VAL A 100 21.19 -2.26 -8.42
N SER A 101 21.98 -2.61 -9.43
CA SER A 101 21.98 -1.90 -10.71
C SER A 101 20.66 -2.14 -11.45
N LEU A 102 19.96 -1.05 -11.76
CA LEU A 102 18.68 -1.06 -12.48
C LEU A 102 18.80 -1.24 -13.98
N ASP A 103 20.00 -1.02 -14.52
CA ASP A 103 20.26 -1.10 -15.97
C ASP A 103 20.21 -2.54 -16.49
N GLU A 104 20.32 -3.52 -15.58
CA GLU A 104 20.28 -4.95 -15.89
C GLU A 104 18.84 -5.53 -16.03
N VAL A 105 17.79 -4.79 -15.66
CA VAL A 105 16.41 -5.28 -15.73
C VAL A 105 15.64 -4.57 -16.85
N PRO A 106 15.34 -5.25 -17.98
CA PRO A 106 14.58 -4.65 -19.07
C PRO A 106 13.15 -4.22 -18.68
N PRO A 107 12.58 -3.23 -19.37
CA PRO A 107 11.15 -2.97 -19.27
C PRO A 107 10.34 -4.22 -19.66
N LEU A 108 9.22 -4.48 -18.97
CA LEU A 108 8.38 -5.65 -19.21
C LEU A 108 9.08 -7.00 -19.00
N TYR A 109 10.09 -7.05 -18.13
CA TYR A 109 10.90 -8.25 -17.84
C TYR A 109 10.04 -9.51 -17.64
N LEU A 110 9.03 -9.44 -16.78
CA LEU A 110 8.15 -10.58 -16.48
C LEU A 110 7.37 -11.03 -17.72
N TYR A 111 6.86 -10.08 -18.53
CA TYR A 111 6.10 -10.39 -19.75
C TYR A 111 6.97 -11.12 -20.78
N THR A 112 8.20 -10.65 -21.00
CA THR A 112 9.13 -11.30 -21.92
C THR A 112 9.54 -12.68 -21.45
N LYS A 113 9.73 -12.87 -20.14
CA LYS A 113 10.10 -14.15 -19.55
C LYS A 113 8.94 -15.16 -19.57
N THR A 114 7.72 -14.75 -19.22
CA THR A 114 6.54 -15.64 -19.28
C THR A 114 6.23 -16.07 -20.72
N ALA A 115 6.38 -15.17 -21.70
CA ALA A 115 6.22 -15.51 -23.10
C ALA A 115 7.29 -16.52 -23.57
N ALA A 116 8.56 -16.35 -23.17
CA ALA A 116 9.65 -17.27 -23.49
C ALA A 116 9.45 -18.66 -22.82
N ALA A 117 8.84 -18.70 -21.63
CA ALA A 117 8.50 -19.96 -20.94
C ALA A 117 7.24 -20.65 -21.48
N GLY A 118 6.70 -20.18 -22.63
CA GLY A 118 5.56 -20.79 -23.28
C GLY A 118 4.19 -20.46 -22.65
N TRP A 119 4.15 -19.49 -21.74
CA TRP A 119 2.91 -18.98 -21.15
C TRP A 119 2.29 -17.97 -22.13
N HIS A 120 1.54 -18.50 -23.10
CA HIS A 120 0.95 -17.69 -24.16
C HIS A 120 -0.40 -17.10 -23.75
N ALA A 121 -0.78 -16.06 -24.46
CA ALA A 121 -2.00 -15.25 -24.29
C ALA A 121 -3.36 -15.99 -24.45
N ALA A 122 -3.39 -17.32 -24.43
CA ALA A 122 -4.63 -18.08 -24.25
C ALA A 122 -5.25 -17.84 -22.86
N ASP A 123 -4.43 -17.53 -21.87
CA ASP A 123 -4.85 -17.03 -20.56
C ASP A 123 -4.90 -15.51 -20.64
N ALA A 124 -6.05 -14.93 -20.38
CA ALA A 124 -6.32 -13.50 -20.58
C ALA A 124 -5.32 -12.53 -19.89
N ASN A 125 -4.46 -13.04 -18.99
CA ASN A 125 -3.36 -12.30 -18.37
C ASN A 125 -2.29 -13.26 -17.81
N PRO A 126 -1.20 -13.56 -18.58
CA PRO A 126 -0.13 -14.46 -18.12
C PRO A 126 0.53 -14.01 -16.80
N ALA A 127 0.63 -12.72 -16.58
CA ALA A 127 1.16 -12.18 -15.33
C ALA A 127 0.25 -12.48 -14.13
N ALA A 128 -1.07 -12.37 -14.28
CA ALA A 128 -2.01 -12.71 -13.20
C ALA A 128 -1.96 -14.21 -12.85
N THR A 129 -1.89 -15.09 -13.86
CA THR A 129 -1.73 -16.53 -13.65
C THR A 129 -0.40 -16.85 -12.96
N PHE A 130 0.67 -16.13 -13.31
CA PHE A 130 1.96 -16.23 -12.64
C PHE A 130 1.85 -15.83 -11.16
N PHE A 131 1.29 -14.65 -10.88
CA PHE A 131 1.15 -14.16 -9.50
C PHE A 131 0.24 -15.04 -8.63
N SER A 132 -0.79 -15.67 -9.21
CA SER A 132 -1.68 -16.57 -8.45
C SER A 132 -1.00 -17.86 -7.97
N LYS A 133 0.17 -18.21 -8.52
CA LYS A 133 0.96 -19.38 -8.13
C LYS A 133 2.03 -19.05 -7.08
N LEU A 134 2.29 -17.77 -6.80
CA LEU A 134 3.23 -17.34 -5.78
C LEU A 134 2.53 -17.31 -4.42
N GLU A 135 3.22 -17.79 -3.40
CA GLU A 135 2.76 -17.69 -2.02
C GLU A 135 2.90 -16.26 -1.51
N THR A 136 2.01 -15.84 -0.62
CA THR A 136 2.03 -14.50 -0.02
C THR A 136 3.36 -14.16 0.64
N GLU A 137 4.01 -15.16 1.27
CA GLU A 137 5.31 -14.99 1.92
C GLU A 137 6.43 -14.69 0.91
N GLN A 138 6.38 -15.31 -0.27
CA GLN A 138 7.36 -15.07 -1.34
C GLN A 138 7.26 -13.63 -1.87
N VAL A 139 6.04 -13.13 -2.04
CA VAL A 139 5.81 -11.75 -2.45
C VAL A 139 6.26 -10.76 -1.37
N ALA A 140 5.96 -11.05 -0.11
CA ALA A 140 6.41 -10.25 1.02
C ALA A 140 7.95 -10.21 1.10
N GLY A 141 8.61 -11.34 0.97
CA GLY A 141 10.08 -11.43 0.95
C GLY A 141 10.70 -10.63 -0.20
N ALA A 142 10.10 -10.66 -1.40
CA ALA A 142 10.56 -9.87 -2.54
C ALA A 142 10.41 -8.35 -2.31
N LEU A 143 9.31 -7.92 -1.68
CA LEU A 143 9.13 -6.52 -1.28
C LEU A 143 10.17 -6.08 -0.25
N GLU A 144 10.45 -6.94 0.72
CA GLU A 144 11.46 -6.69 1.75
C GLU A 144 12.88 -6.60 1.19
N ALA A 145 13.18 -7.36 0.16
CA ALA A 145 14.48 -7.35 -0.51
C ALA A 145 14.73 -6.09 -1.35
N LEU A 146 13.69 -5.27 -1.61
CA LEU A 146 13.88 -4.01 -2.33
C LEU A 146 14.85 -3.08 -1.61
N PRO A 147 15.68 -2.32 -2.36
CA PRO A 147 16.47 -1.23 -1.81
C PRO A 147 15.61 -0.26 -0.99
N GLU A 148 16.21 0.30 0.08
CA GLU A 148 15.53 1.18 1.05
C GLU A 148 14.81 2.36 0.39
N GLU A 149 15.35 2.89 -0.70
CA GLU A 149 14.75 4.02 -1.43
C GLU A 149 13.46 3.67 -2.18
N TYR A 150 13.23 2.39 -2.53
CA TYR A 150 12.05 1.94 -3.29
C TYR A 150 11.02 1.22 -2.43
N ARG A 151 11.47 0.56 -1.37
CA ARG A 151 10.63 -0.26 -0.51
C ARG A 151 9.43 0.50 0.07
N PRO A 152 9.58 1.68 0.69
CA PRO A 152 8.44 2.39 1.27
C PRO A 152 7.36 2.71 0.25
N VAL A 153 7.79 3.19 -0.93
CA VAL A 153 6.85 3.53 -2.02
C VAL A 153 6.14 2.28 -2.53
N ALA A 154 6.85 1.17 -2.68
CA ALA A 154 6.30 -0.10 -3.13
C ALA A 154 5.31 -0.69 -2.10
N THR A 155 5.67 -0.71 -0.83
CA THR A 155 4.81 -1.20 0.26
C THR A 155 3.51 -0.40 0.35
N LEU A 156 3.61 0.92 0.41
CA LEU A 156 2.46 1.81 0.48
C LEU A 156 1.51 1.66 -0.72
N TYR A 157 2.06 1.37 -1.89
CA TYR A 157 1.27 1.17 -3.10
C TYR A 157 0.67 -0.23 -3.21
N PHE A 158 1.50 -1.30 -3.07
CA PHE A 158 1.09 -2.67 -3.35
C PHE A 158 0.38 -3.35 -2.17
N VAL A 159 0.74 -2.98 -0.94
CA VAL A 159 0.19 -3.61 0.28
C VAL A 159 -0.90 -2.76 0.91
N ASP A 160 -0.70 -1.44 0.95
CA ASP A 160 -1.62 -0.51 1.62
C ASP A 160 -2.63 0.15 0.67
N ASP A 161 -2.53 -0.15 -0.64
CA ASP A 161 -3.43 0.35 -1.70
C ASP A 161 -3.61 1.87 -1.66
N LEU A 162 -2.49 2.60 -1.50
CA LEU A 162 -2.49 4.06 -1.49
C LEU A 162 -2.30 4.64 -2.88
N SER A 163 -2.98 5.76 -3.15
CA SER A 163 -2.78 6.50 -4.39
C SER A 163 -1.38 7.15 -4.45
N TYR A 164 -0.89 7.44 -5.65
CA TYR A 164 0.39 8.17 -5.83
C TYR A 164 0.39 9.51 -5.10
N GLN A 165 -0.76 10.17 -5.03
CA GLN A 165 -0.93 11.45 -4.36
C GLN A 165 -0.78 11.30 -2.83
N ASP A 166 -1.43 10.28 -2.26
CA ASP A 166 -1.34 9.98 -0.83
C ASP A 166 0.10 9.61 -0.45
N ILE A 167 0.75 8.74 -1.25
CA ILE A 167 2.15 8.36 -1.06
C ILE A 167 3.09 9.57 -1.13
N ALA A 168 2.87 10.46 -2.10
CA ALA A 168 3.65 11.70 -2.24
C ALA A 168 3.53 12.59 -1.00
N THR A 169 2.29 12.73 -0.49
CA THR A 169 2.00 13.48 0.73
C THR A 169 2.66 12.83 1.96
N MET A 170 2.60 11.50 2.06
CA MET A 170 3.15 10.75 3.19
C MET A 170 4.67 10.81 3.24
N LEU A 171 5.33 10.65 2.09
CA LEU A 171 6.79 10.61 1.99
C LEU A 171 7.41 12.00 1.80
N ASP A 172 6.59 13.06 1.80
CA ASP A 172 7.00 14.44 1.60
C ASP A 172 7.87 14.60 0.35
N CYS A 173 7.39 14.06 -0.78
CA CYS A 173 8.11 14.10 -2.04
C CYS A 173 7.17 14.36 -3.23
N PRO A 174 7.69 14.88 -4.36
CA PRO A 174 6.87 15.10 -5.55
C PRO A 174 6.24 13.79 -6.08
N VAL A 175 5.01 13.87 -6.61
CA VAL A 175 4.32 12.71 -7.24
C VAL A 175 5.15 12.09 -8.36
N GLY A 176 5.94 12.89 -9.09
CA GLY A 176 6.90 12.41 -10.08
C GLY A 176 7.96 11.50 -9.49
N THR A 177 8.42 11.79 -8.26
CA THR A 177 9.37 10.94 -7.52
C THR A 177 8.72 9.61 -7.13
N VAL A 178 7.47 9.64 -6.67
CA VAL A 178 6.70 8.41 -6.37
C VAL A 178 6.58 7.54 -7.63
N ARG A 179 6.21 8.15 -8.76
CA ARG A 179 6.07 7.44 -10.04
C ARG A 179 7.37 6.80 -10.49
N SER A 180 8.48 7.53 -10.45
CA SER A 180 9.79 7.01 -10.86
C SER A 180 10.29 5.89 -9.93
N ARG A 181 10.13 6.06 -8.61
CA ARG A 181 10.48 5.03 -7.62
C ARG A 181 9.64 3.76 -7.79
N LEU A 182 8.32 3.89 -7.99
CA LEU A 182 7.45 2.75 -8.26
C LEU A 182 7.79 2.04 -9.56
N HIS A 183 8.15 2.78 -10.61
CA HIS A 183 8.58 2.17 -11.87
C HIS A 183 9.81 1.29 -11.65
N ARG A 184 10.80 1.78 -10.91
CA ARG A 184 12.02 1.04 -10.58
C ARG A 184 11.73 -0.13 -9.64
N ALA A 185 10.92 0.08 -8.60
CA ALA A 185 10.49 -1.00 -7.70
C ALA A 185 9.82 -2.15 -8.45
N ARG A 186 8.91 -1.86 -9.40
CA ARG A 186 8.25 -2.88 -10.22
C ARG A 186 9.25 -3.72 -11.01
N ARG A 187 10.25 -3.11 -11.61
CA ARG A 187 11.27 -3.83 -12.38
C ARG A 187 12.04 -4.81 -11.48
N LEU A 188 12.50 -4.34 -10.33
CA LEU A 188 13.21 -5.16 -9.36
C LEU A 188 12.35 -6.30 -8.81
N LEU A 189 11.08 -6.01 -8.47
CA LEU A 189 10.12 -7.03 -8.03
C LEU A 189 9.85 -8.09 -9.10
N GLN A 190 9.67 -7.67 -10.35
CA GLN A 190 9.46 -8.61 -11.46
C GLN A 190 10.63 -9.57 -11.61
N ARG A 191 11.87 -9.11 -11.47
CA ARG A 191 13.04 -9.97 -11.50
C ARG A 191 13.09 -10.90 -10.28
N ALA A 192 12.98 -10.36 -9.08
CA ALA A 192 13.05 -11.15 -7.84
C ALA A 192 11.97 -12.24 -7.78
N LEU A 193 10.74 -11.91 -8.18
CA LEU A 193 9.64 -12.87 -8.21
C LEU A 193 9.82 -13.93 -9.31
N TRP A 194 10.41 -13.57 -10.45
CA TRP A 194 10.75 -14.55 -11.47
C TRP A 194 11.82 -15.53 -10.99
N ASP A 195 12.91 -15.02 -10.40
CA ASP A 195 14.00 -15.84 -9.87
C ASP A 195 13.46 -16.81 -8.79
N LEU A 196 12.60 -16.32 -7.88
CA LEU A 196 11.91 -17.17 -6.89
C LEU A 196 11.02 -18.24 -7.53
N ALA A 197 10.32 -17.94 -8.60
CA ALA A 197 9.45 -18.89 -9.28
C ALA A 197 10.25 -20.00 -10.00
N VAL A 198 11.44 -19.66 -10.52
CA VAL A 198 12.38 -20.64 -11.08
C VAL A 198 12.91 -21.55 -9.96
N ASP A 199 13.37 -20.97 -8.85
CA ASP A 199 13.91 -21.72 -7.71
C ASP A 199 12.86 -22.64 -7.05
N SER A 200 11.58 -22.19 -7.06
CA SER A 200 10.45 -22.98 -6.53
C SER A 200 9.90 -24.01 -7.54
N GLY A 201 10.46 -24.08 -8.75
CA GLY A 201 9.98 -25.01 -9.79
C GLY A 201 8.62 -24.67 -10.40
N ILE A 202 8.09 -23.48 -10.13
CA ILE A 202 6.84 -22.98 -10.72
C ILE A 202 7.01 -22.71 -12.21
N VAL A 203 8.21 -22.29 -12.60
CA VAL A 203 8.62 -22.04 -13.99
C VAL A 203 9.86 -22.88 -14.27
N GLY A 204 9.88 -23.62 -15.39
CA GLY A 204 11.07 -24.34 -15.82
C GLY A 204 12.23 -23.38 -16.07
N ALA A 205 13.45 -23.78 -15.66
CA ALA A 205 14.65 -23.05 -16.03
C ALA A 205 14.76 -23.01 -17.57
N ALA A 206 14.73 -21.82 -18.15
CA ALA A 206 14.88 -21.61 -19.60
C ALA A 206 16.37 -21.62 -19.99
#